data_dd594a1014a8a3488f12cca5f6fe9477
#
_entry.id   dd594a1014a8a3488f12cca5f6fe9477
#
_cell.length_a   1.000
_cell.length_b   1.000
_cell.length_c   1.000
_cell.angle_alpha   90.00
_cell.angle_beta   90.00
_cell.angle_gamma   90.00
#
_symmetry.space_group_name_H-M   'P 1'
#
loop_
_entity.id
_entity.type
_entity.pdbx_description
1 polymer ?
#
loop_
_entity_poly.entity_id
_entity_poly.type
_entity_poly.pdbx_seq_one_letter_code
_entity_poly.pdbx_strand_id
1 'polypeptide(L)'
;PTHDDITVDAIAAAFGVSVVIHPEARAILEDYYRDRPGGLNEARLRMARVPDGAELIANPSSGAPGVRMGNVYMFAGVPHIAASMMDGLTGSLEGGRPMVSVTVGARAPESEVADLLRDLSENAASKR
;
A
#
# COMPACT_ATOMS: atom_id res chain seq x y z
N PRO A 1 -1.85 5.27 13.74
CA PRO A 1 -3.27 4.98 13.58
C PRO A 1 -4.09 5.76 14.58
N THR A 2 -5.19 6.33 14.12
CA THR A 2 -6.20 6.96 14.97
C THR A 2 -7.05 5.88 15.67
N HIS A 3 -7.85 6.26 16.66
CA HIS A 3 -8.64 5.28 17.43
C HIS A 3 -9.71 4.56 16.60
N ASP A 4 -10.08 5.13 15.47
CA ASP A 4 -11.07 4.64 14.49
C ASP A 4 -10.44 3.90 13.28
N ASP A 5 -9.11 3.75 13.26
CA ASP A 5 -8.42 3.02 12.19
C ASP A 5 -8.67 1.51 12.31
N ILE A 6 -9.37 0.97 11.33
CA ILE A 6 -9.73 -0.45 11.22
C ILE A 6 -8.94 -1.18 10.12
N THR A 7 -7.94 -0.53 9.51
CA THR A 7 -7.22 -1.08 8.33
C THR A 7 -6.62 -2.45 8.62
N VAL A 8 -5.89 -2.58 9.73
CA VAL A 8 -5.26 -3.85 10.12
C VAL A 8 -6.29 -4.94 10.36
N ASP A 9 -7.39 -4.60 11.05
CA ASP A 9 -8.46 -5.55 11.36
C ASP A 9 -9.17 -6.01 10.08
N ALA A 10 -9.42 -5.10 9.13
CA ALA A 10 -10.04 -5.42 7.84
C ALA A 10 -9.16 -6.34 6.99
N ILE A 11 -7.85 -6.08 6.93
CA ILE A 11 -6.90 -6.92 6.19
C ILE A 11 -6.78 -8.30 6.86
N ALA A 12 -6.64 -8.37 8.17
CA ALA A 12 -6.60 -9.63 8.90
C ALA A 12 -7.86 -10.48 8.63
N ALA A 13 -9.03 -9.86 8.68
CA ALA A 13 -10.29 -10.52 8.35
C ALA A 13 -10.34 -11.03 6.90
N ALA A 14 -9.86 -10.24 5.93
CA ALA A 14 -9.80 -10.63 4.52
C ALA A 14 -8.88 -11.83 4.27
N PHE A 15 -7.81 -11.96 5.04
CA PHE A 15 -6.87 -13.10 4.96
C PHE A 15 -7.24 -14.25 5.92
N GLY A 16 -8.28 -14.11 6.74
CA GLY A 16 -8.72 -15.15 7.68
C GLY A 16 -7.74 -15.40 8.83
N VAL A 17 -6.98 -14.38 9.23
CA VAL A 17 -5.99 -14.46 10.31
C VAL A 17 -6.34 -13.54 11.47
N SER A 18 -5.73 -13.78 12.65
CA SER A 18 -5.87 -12.91 13.81
C SER A 18 -5.00 -11.65 13.70
N VAL A 19 -5.32 -10.64 14.51
CA VAL A 19 -4.44 -9.47 14.70
C VAL A 19 -3.59 -9.72 15.95
N VAL A 20 -2.28 -9.55 15.81
CA VAL A 20 -1.29 -9.75 16.89
C VAL A 20 -0.44 -8.49 17.09
N ILE A 21 0.18 -8.36 18.26
CA ILE A 21 1.28 -7.40 18.45
C ILE A 21 2.56 -8.06 17.94
N HIS A 22 3.13 -7.52 16.88
CA HIS A 22 4.36 -8.05 16.29
C HIS A 22 5.57 -7.74 17.20
N PRO A 23 6.34 -8.75 17.64
CA PRO A 23 7.43 -8.53 18.60
C PRO A 23 8.49 -7.54 18.11
N GLU A 24 8.90 -7.66 16.86
CA GLU A 24 9.90 -6.76 16.26
C GLU A 24 9.34 -5.34 16.08
N ALA A 25 8.10 -5.18 15.63
CA ALA A 25 7.45 -3.87 15.53
C ALA A 25 7.36 -3.19 16.90
N ARG A 26 7.05 -3.95 17.95
CA ARG A 26 7.06 -3.47 19.33
C ARG A 26 8.46 -3.02 19.74
N ALA A 27 9.50 -3.82 19.50
CA ALA A 27 10.87 -3.47 19.84
C ALA A 27 11.35 -2.19 19.14
N ILE A 28 11.03 -2.03 17.85
CA ILE A 28 11.31 -0.81 17.07
C ILE A 28 10.63 0.41 17.72
N LEU A 29 9.37 0.29 18.11
CA LEU A 29 8.64 1.37 18.76
C LEU A 29 9.17 1.68 20.17
N GLU A 30 9.56 0.67 20.94
CA GLU A 30 10.18 0.84 22.26
C GLU A 30 11.49 1.64 22.15
N ASP A 31 12.31 1.31 21.15
CA ASP A 31 13.54 2.06 20.88
C ASP A 31 13.26 3.49 20.41
N TYR A 32 12.36 3.65 19.46
CA TYR A 32 12.00 4.97 18.90
C TYR A 32 11.39 5.91 19.94
N TYR A 33 10.64 5.41 20.90
CA TYR A 33 9.98 6.22 21.94
C TYR A 33 10.72 6.25 23.27
N ARG A 34 11.88 5.60 23.40
CA ARG A 34 12.66 5.50 24.66
C ARG A 34 12.85 6.84 25.34
N ASP A 35 13.33 7.83 24.60
CA ASP A 35 13.69 9.16 25.12
C ASP A 35 12.64 10.24 24.81
N ARG A 36 11.45 9.81 24.37
CA ARG A 36 10.37 10.74 24.03
C ARG A 36 9.35 10.86 25.17
N PRO A 37 8.80 12.06 25.41
CA PRO A 37 7.78 12.25 26.44
C PRO A 37 6.63 11.25 26.32
N GLY A 38 6.29 10.60 27.42
CA GLY A 38 5.22 9.59 27.50
C GLY A 38 5.58 8.20 27.00
N GLY A 39 6.82 7.98 26.52
CA GLY A 39 7.31 6.66 26.12
C GLY A 39 6.41 5.90 25.15
N LEU A 40 6.51 4.59 25.10
CA LEU A 40 5.59 3.72 24.39
C LEU A 40 4.33 3.47 25.23
N ASN A 41 3.33 4.30 25.03
CA ASN A 41 2.02 4.15 25.66
C ASN A 41 1.09 3.21 24.85
N GLU A 42 -0.08 2.90 25.38
CA GLU A 42 -1.04 1.99 24.77
C GLU A 42 -1.49 2.46 23.36
N ALA A 43 -1.72 3.75 23.17
CA ALA A 43 -2.09 4.30 21.88
C ALA A 43 -0.97 4.12 20.83
N ARG A 44 0.29 4.31 21.23
CA ARG A 44 1.47 4.10 20.37
C ARG A 44 1.71 2.62 20.10
N LEU A 45 1.44 1.75 21.06
CA LEU A 45 1.57 0.30 20.89
C LEU A 45 0.61 -0.25 19.82
N ARG A 46 -0.51 0.41 19.55
CA ARG A 46 -1.42 0.03 18.44
C ARG A 46 -0.71 0.00 17.09
N MET A 47 0.37 0.76 16.90
CA MET A 47 1.17 0.74 15.67
C MET A 47 1.98 -0.56 15.47
N ALA A 48 2.08 -1.39 16.50
CA ALA A 48 2.68 -2.73 16.40
C ALA A 48 1.65 -3.83 16.10
N ARG A 49 0.36 -3.50 15.95
CA ARG A 49 -0.68 -4.45 15.56
C ARG A 49 -0.54 -4.78 14.09
N VAL A 50 -0.47 -6.07 13.79
CA VAL A 50 -0.37 -6.58 12.41
C VAL A 50 -1.23 -7.83 12.25
N PRO A 51 -1.64 -8.19 11.02
CA PRO A 51 -2.17 -9.53 10.74
C PRO A 51 -1.12 -10.59 11.08
N ASP A 52 -1.52 -11.69 11.69
CA ASP A 52 -0.62 -12.79 12.02
C ASP A 52 0.04 -13.37 10.77
N GLY A 53 1.36 -13.54 10.81
CA GLY A 53 2.17 -13.96 9.65
C GLY A 53 2.52 -12.85 8.66
N ALA A 54 2.19 -11.59 8.93
CA ALA A 54 2.60 -10.47 8.08
C ALA A 54 4.07 -10.12 8.25
N GLU A 55 4.67 -9.59 7.19
CA GLU A 55 6.04 -9.06 7.16
C GLU A 55 6.06 -7.57 7.47
N LEU A 56 7.14 -7.08 8.07
CA LEU A 56 7.30 -5.66 8.33
C LEU A 56 7.97 -4.96 7.14
N ILE A 57 7.49 -3.74 6.85
CA ILE A 57 8.09 -2.83 5.89
C ILE A 57 8.82 -1.73 6.66
N ALA A 58 10.09 -1.52 6.37
CA ALA A 58 10.88 -0.50 7.03
C ALA A 58 10.30 0.91 6.82
N ASN A 59 10.28 1.69 7.90
CA ASN A 59 9.89 3.10 7.86
C ASN A 59 11.04 3.97 8.38
N PRO A 60 11.86 4.51 7.49
CA PRO A 60 13.01 5.32 7.90
C PRO A 60 12.62 6.67 8.51
N SER A 61 11.38 7.12 8.32
CA SER A 61 10.96 8.48 8.70
C SER A 61 10.35 8.57 10.11
N SER A 62 9.66 7.54 10.60
CA SER A 62 8.90 7.65 11.86
C SER A 62 8.95 6.44 12.77
N GLY A 63 9.79 5.46 12.48
CA GLY A 63 9.98 4.26 13.31
C GLY A 63 8.81 3.27 13.30
N ALA A 64 7.56 3.70 13.09
CA ALA A 64 6.43 2.79 13.01
C ALA A 64 6.45 2.03 11.68
N PRO A 65 6.71 0.70 11.66
CA PRO A 65 6.84 -0.04 10.41
C PRO A 65 5.53 -0.11 9.65
N GLY A 66 5.63 -0.26 8.34
CA GLY A 66 4.51 -0.72 7.53
C GLY A 66 4.37 -2.24 7.58
N VAL A 67 3.41 -2.76 6.88
CA VAL A 67 3.05 -4.18 6.93
C VAL A 67 2.78 -4.70 5.53
N ARG A 68 3.32 -5.89 5.23
CA ARG A 68 3.00 -6.65 4.01
C ARG A 68 2.31 -7.94 4.38
N MET A 69 1.18 -8.22 3.73
CA MET A 69 0.48 -9.50 3.83
C MET A 69 0.16 -9.99 2.42
N GLY A 70 0.88 -11.02 1.96
CA GLY A 70 0.77 -11.49 0.58
C GLY A 70 1.09 -10.38 -0.44
N ASN A 71 0.10 -10.00 -1.24
CA ASN A 71 0.20 -8.93 -2.25
C ASN A 71 -0.35 -7.57 -1.76
N VAL A 72 -0.70 -7.46 -0.48
CA VAL A 72 -1.21 -6.23 0.13
C VAL A 72 -0.10 -5.56 0.93
N TYR A 73 0.11 -4.27 0.69
CA TYR A 73 1.11 -3.42 1.36
C TYR A 73 0.40 -2.29 2.09
N MET A 74 0.62 -2.18 3.39
CA MET A 74 0.07 -1.13 4.24
C MET A 74 1.18 -0.16 4.65
N PHE A 75 1.00 1.11 4.32
CA PHE A 75 1.94 2.19 4.66
C PHE A 75 1.33 3.15 5.69
N ALA A 76 2.17 4.02 6.22
CA ALA A 76 1.70 5.15 7.03
C ALA A 76 0.77 6.05 6.20
N GLY A 77 -0.28 6.59 6.82
CA GLY A 77 -1.24 7.48 6.15
C GLY A 77 -0.71 8.88 5.82
N VAL A 78 0.52 9.20 6.20
CA VAL A 78 1.17 10.49 5.92
C VAL A 78 1.90 10.41 4.58
N PRO A 79 1.55 11.23 3.57
CA PRO A 79 2.01 11.06 2.18
C PRO A 79 3.53 10.96 2.01
N HIS A 80 4.31 11.84 2.65
CA HIS A 80 5.78 11.82 2.51
C HIS A 80 6.41 10.59 3.19
N ILE A 81 5.80 10.08 4.27
CA ILE A 81 6.25 8.86 4.94
C ILE A 81 5.93 7.64 4.05
N ALA A 82 4.71 7.56 3.52
CA ALA A 82 4.32 6.51 2.60
C ALA A 82 5.22 6.46 1.35
N ALA A 83 5.55 7.61 0.78
CA ALA A 83 6.48 7.72 -0.34
C ALA A 83 7.87 7.15 0.01
N SER A 84 8.43 7.55 1.16
CA SER A 84 9.73 7.04 1.64
C SER A 84 9.73 5.53 1.89
N MET A 85 8.62 4.98 2.39
CA MET A 85 8.46 3.53 2.57
C MET A 85 8.36 2.81 1.22
N MET A 86 7.64 3.38 0.26
CA MET A 86 7.51 2.83 -1.10
C MET A 86 8.84 2.85 -1.84
N ASP A 87 9.64 3.92 -1.70
CA ASP A 87 10.98 4.02 -2.28
C ASP A 87 11.88 2.87 -1.80
N GLY A 88 11.77 2.48 -0.53
CA GLY A 88 12.50 1.34 0.04
C GLY A 88 12.11 -0.01 -0.54
N LEU A 89 10.93 -0.13 -1.17
CA LEU A 89 10.48 -1.34 -1.85
C LEU A 89 10.80 -1.35 -3.35
N THR A 90 11.25 -0.22 -3.90
CA THR A 90 11.63 -0.11 -5.32
C THR A 90 12.73 -1.11 -5.64
N GLY A 91 12.50 -1.98 -6.61
CA GLY A 91 13.42 -3.07 -6.99
C GLY A 91 13.12 -4.43 -6.33
N SER A 92 12.31 -4.48 -5.27
CA SER A 92 11.80 -5.74 -4.70
C SER A 92 10.41 -6.12 -5.23
N LEU A 93 9.72 -5.17 -5.84
CA LEU A 93 8.41 -5.39 -6.44
C LEU A 93 8.55 -5.90 -7.88
N GLU A 94 7.78 -6.94 -8.24
CA GLU A 94 7.68 -7.35 -9.62
C GLU A 94 7.03 -6.24 -10.45
N GLY A 95 7.75 -5.73 -11.44
CA GLY A 95 7.25 -4.73 -12.37
C GLY A 95 6.21 -5.33 -13.32
N GLY A 96 5.12 -4.60 -13.56
CA GLY A 96 4.20 -4.91 -14.65
C GLY A 96 4.80 -4.55 -16.02
N ARG A 97 4.09 -4.93 -17.09
CA ARG A 97 4.45 -4.45 -18.44
C ARG A 97 4.21 -2.94 -18.51
N PRO A 98 5.18 -2.16 -19.01
CA PRO A 98 4.98 -0.72 -19.21
C PRO A 98 3.74 -0.48 -20.08
N MET A 99 2.84 0.40 -19.62
CA MET A 99 1.74 0.86 -20.47
C MET A 99 2.29 1.90 -21.44
N VAL A 100 2.09 1.65 -22.74
CA VAL A 100 2.40 2.62 -23.79
C VAL A 100 1.11 3.33 -24.18
N SER A 101 1.14 4.65 -24.17
CA SER A 101 0.03 5.49 -24.61
C SER A 101 0.45 6.31 -25.82
N VAL A 102 -0.37 6.29 -26.87
CA VAL A 102 -0.21 7.12 -28.03
C VAL A 102 -1.51 7.90 -28.27
N THR A 103 -1.40 9.21 -28.38
CA THR A 103 -2.55 10.07 -28.67
C THR A 103 -2.49 10.49 -30.13
N VAL A 104 -3.57 10.24 -30.86
CA VAL A 104 -3.73 10.67 -32.23
C VAL A 104 -4.86 11.71 -32.27
N GLY A 105 -4.55 12.92 -32.69
CA GLY A 105 -5.54 13.99 -32.91
C GLY A 105 -6.12 13.90 -34.30
N ALA A 106 -7.46 13.93 -34.42
CA ALA A 106 -8.17 14.00 -35.69
C ALA A 106 -9.19 15.14 -35.67
N ARG A 107 -9.41 15.78 -36.81
CA ARG A 107 -10.51 16.75 -37.01
C ARG A 107 -11.64 16.05 -37.75
N ALA A 108 -12.39 15.23 -37.05
CA ALA A 108 -13.56 14.54 -37.57
C ALA A 108 -14.68 14.57 -36.52
N PRO A 109 -15.94 14.67 -36.90
CA PRO A 109 -17.06 14.42 -36.00
C PRO A 109 -16.98 13.01 -35.45
N GLU A 110 -17.30 12.82 -34.16
CA GLU A 110 -17.26 11.52 -33.51
C GLU A 110 -18.10 10.46 -34.24
N SER A 111 -19.24 10.88 -34.82
CA SER A 111 -20.13 10.01 -35.61
C SER A 111 -19.47 9.39 -36.85
N GLU A 112 -18.44 10.01 -37.41
CA GLU A 112 -17.73 9.50 -38.59
C GLU A 112 -16.68 8.43 -38.20
N VAL A 113 -16.22 8.44 -36.97
CA VAL A 113 -15.18 7.49 -36.45
C VAL A 113 -15.71 6.49 -35.44
N ALA A 114 -16.99 6.59 -35.06
CA ALA A 114 -17.59 5.79 -34.02
C ALA A 114 -17.49 4.27 -34.28
N ASP A 115 -17.75 3.84 -35.50
CA ASP A 115 -17.68 2.42 -35.88
C ASP A 115 -16.24 1.89 -35.81
N LEU A 116 -15.27 2.67 -36.32
CA LEU A 116 -13.85 2.33 -36.23
C LEU A 116 -13.37 2.23 -34.77
N LEU A 117 -13.79 3.15 -33.91
CA LEU A 117 -13.42 3.15 -32.50
C LEU A 117 -14.02 1.93 -31.76
N ARG A 118 -15.25 1.56 -32.08
CA ARG A 118 -15.91 0.37 -31.55
C ARG A 118 -15.15 -0.90 -31.94
N ASP A 119 -14.84 -1.07 -33.23
CA ASP A 119 -14.13 -2.22 -33.76
C ASP A 119 -12.73 -2.38 -33.13
N LEU A 120 -12.01 -1.25 -32.94
CA LEU A 120 -10.71 -1.23 -32.26
C LEU A 120 -10.82 -1.64 -30.78
N SER A 121 -11.86 -1.18 -30.08
CA SER A 121 -12.12 -1.53 -28.68
C SER A 121 -12.41 -3.02 -28.52
N GLU A 122 -13.27 -3.59 -29.36
CA GLU A 122 -13.65 -5.00 -29.33
C GLU A 122 -12.45 -5.91 -29.66
N ASN A 123 -11.65 -5.56 -30.65
CA ASN A 123 -10.44 -6.30 -31.04
C ASN A 123 -9.34 -6.22 -29.96
N ALA A 124 -9.26 -5.10 -29.21
CA ALA A 124 -8.33 -4.97 -28.10
C ALA A 124 -8.76 -5.80 -26.88
N ALA A 125 -10.05 -5.93 -26.62
CA ALA A 125 -10.59 -6.73 -25.53
C ALA A 125 -10.41 -8.24 -25.76
N SER A 126 -10.45 -8.71 -27.01
CA SER A 126 -10.30 -10.13 -27.36
C SER A 126 -8.86 -10.66 -27.29
N LYS A 127 -7.86 -9.78 -27.06
CA LYS A 127 -6.43 -10.13 -27.00
C LYS A 127 -5.86 -10.13 -25.57
N ARG A 128 -6.72 -9.99 -24.56
CA ARG A 128 -6.38 -10.12 -23.14
C ARG A 128 -6.78 -11.50 -22.63
#